data_1d3c173f6ab23c443baf5b682a014c96
#
_entry.id   1d3c173f6ab23c443baf5b682a014c96
#
_cell.length_a   1.000
_cell.length_b   1.000
_cell.length_c   1.000
_cell.angle_alpha   90.00
_cell.angle_beta   90.00
_cell.angle_gamma   90.00
#
_symmetry.space_group_name_H-M   'P 1'
#
loop_
_entity.id
_entity.type
_entity.pdbx_description
1 polymer ?
#
loop_
_entity_poly.entity_id
_entity_poly.type
_entity_poly.pdbx_seq_one_letter_code
_entity_poly.pdbx_strand_id
1 'polypeptide(L)'
;MQAIKEVGLKKAFKFFIFSFYQLFYRLLPLPQLRKFYLLLGGAKIGSESIIMDVRFFNWHHLGLRGLKIGKQCFIGDETLIDLYNRVSLEDSVTISQRVIILTHINVGYRNHPLRRYFPSKDLPVIIKSGSAVGAGSIILPGIVIGERSMVGAGSVVTKNVPPKTLVVGAPAKVIRKLN
;
A
#
# COMPACT_ATOMS: atom_id res chain seq x y z
N MET A 1 -5.27 -12.99 -27.15
CA MET A 1 -6.73 -12.89 -27.18
C MET A 1 -7.46 -13.52 -26.00
N GLN A 2 -6.99 -14.62 -25.41
CA GLN A 2 -7.60 -15.30 -24.25
C GLN A 2 -7.67 -14.42 -22.99
N ALA A 3 -6.59 -13.69 -22.68
CA ALA A 3 -6.52 -12.79 -21.52
C ALA A 3 -7.57 -11.65 -21.54
N ILE A 4 -7.90 -11.12 -22.71
CA ILE A 4 -8.92 -10.06 -22.84
C ILE A 4 -10.33 -10.61 -22.63
N LYS A 5 -10.59 -11.87 -23.02
CA LYS A 5 -11.88 -12.55 -22.76
C LYS A 5 -12.09 -12.83 -21.26
N GLU A 6 -11.03 -13.16 -20.52
CA GLU A 6 -11.12 -13.42 -19.07
C GLU A 6 -11.19 -12.14 -18.23
N VAL A 7 -10.50 -11.08 -18.64
CA VAL A 7 -10.41 -9.80 -17.90
C VAL A 7 -11.59 -8.87 -18.21
N GLY A 8 -12.15 -8.94 -19.41
CA GLY A 8 -13.21 -8.06 -19.91
C GLY A 8 -12.71 -6.70 -20.39
N LEU A 9 -13.27 -6.21 -21.50
CA LEU A 9 -12.86 -4.94 -22.16
C LEU A 9 -12.85 -3.72 -21.22
N LYS A 10 -13.84 -3.59 -20.34
CA LYS A 10 -13.90 -2.47 -19.37
C LYS A 10 -12.72 -2.45 -18.41
N LYS A 11 -12.26 -3.62 -17.93
CA LYS A 11 -11.11 -3.73 -17.04
C LYS A 11 -9.81 -3.47 -17.79
N ALA A 12 -9.68 -4.00 -19.02
CA ALA A 12 -8.53 -3.75 -19.88
C ALA A 12 -8.36 -2.25 -20.19
N PHE A 13 -9.45 -1.55 -20.52
CA PHE A 13 -9.45 -0.11 -20.77
C PHE A 13 -9.05 0.69 -19.51
N LYS A 14 -9.59 0.35 -18.34
CA LYS A 14 -9.16 0.95 -17.07
C LYS A 14 -7.68 0.72 -16.81
N PHE A 15 -7.19 -0.49 -17.01
CA PHE A 15 -5.77 -0.81 -16.84
C PHE A 15 -4.89 0.07 -17.74
N PHE A 16 -5.29 0.25 -19.00
CA PHE A 16 -4.57 1.11 -19.95
C PHE A 16 -4.52 2.57 -19.46
N ILE A 17 -5.67 3.16 -19.09
CA ILE A 17 -5.73 4.53 -18.56
C ILE A 17 -4.82 4.67 -17.32
N PHE A 18 -4.89 3.73 -16.41
CA PHE A 18 -4.11 3.78 -15.18
C PHE A 18 -2.60 3.59 -15.44
N SER A 19 -2.21 2.82 -16.46
CA SER A 19 -0.81 2.69 -16.84
C SER A 19 -0.24 4.02 -17.33
N PHE A 20 -0.99 4.77 -18.15
CA PHE A 20 -0.61 6.12 -18.57
C PHE A 20 -0.57 7.09 -17.38
N TYR A 21 -1.57 7.02 -16.51
CA TYR A 21 -1.60 7.85 -15.30
C TYR A 21 -0.35 7.61 -14.44
N GLN A 22 0.06 6.36 -14.23
CA GLN A 22 1.27 6.01 -13.49
C GLN A 22 2.54 6.50 -14.19
N LEU A 23 2.60 6.43 -15.52
CA LEU A 23 3.73 6.94 -16.29
C LEU A 23 3.89 8.45 -16.07
N PHE A 24 2.82 9.24 -16.23
CA PHE A 24 2.85 10.68 -15.97
C PHE A 24 3.22 11.01 -14.54
N TYR A 25 2.67 10.29 -13.57
CA TYR A 25 3.04 10.47 -12.15
C TYR A 25 4.54 10.35 -11.92
N ARG A 26 5.19 9.36 -12.51
CA ARG A 26 6.63 9.11 -12.36
C ARG A 26 7.50 10.17 -13.04
N LEU A 27 7.00 10.83 -14.06
CA LEU A 27 7.69 11.93 -14.74
C LEU A 27 7.68 13.24 -13.94
N LEU A 28 6.85 13.34 -12.91
CA LEU A 28 6.80 14.54 -12.06
C LEU A 28 8.03 14.60 -11.15
N PRO A 29 8.89 15.63 -11.26
CA PRO A 29 10.15 15.66 -10.52
C PRO A 29 10.00 16.04 -9.04
N LEU A 30 8.94 16.80 -8.70
CA LEU A 30 8.76 17.35 -7.36
C LEU A 30 7.68 16.61 -6.56
N PRO A 31 7.90 16.29 -5.27
CA PRO A 31 6.90 15.65 -4.41
C PRO A 31 5.57 16.41 -4.33
N GLN A 32 5.61 17.75 -4.38
CA GLN A 32 4.42 18.60 -4.34
C GLN A 32 3.53 18.39 -5.59
N LEU A 33 4.14 18.26 -6.77
CA LEU A 33 3.42 17.97 -8.01
C LEU A 33 2.83 16.56 -7.98
N ARG A 34 3.58 15.58 -7.47
CA ARG A 34 3.10 14.21 -7.26
C ARG A 34 1.88 14.16 -6.34
N LYS A 35 1.96 14.85 -5.19
CA LYS A 35 0.83 14.98 -4.26
C LYS A 35 -0.40 15.60 -4.94
N PHE A 36 -0.22 16.73 -5.63
CA PHE A 36 -1.31 17.38 -6.35
C PHE A 36 -1.95 16.45 -7.39
N TYR A 37 -1.14 15.75 -8.15
CA TYR A 37 -1.60 14.78 -9.14
C TYR A 37 -2.42 13.64 -8.54
N LEU A 38 -1.99 13.10 -7.40
CA LEU A 38 -2.74 12.07 -6.67
C LEU A 38 -4.07 12.60 -6.12
N LEU A 39 -4.11 13.85 -5.64
CA LEU A 39 -5.34 14.51 -5.19
C LEU A 39 -6.34 14.65 -6.36
N LEU A 40 -5.90 15.07 -7.54
CA LEU A 40 -6.73 15.13 -8.75
C LEU A 40 -7.29 13.76 -9.14
N GLY A 41 -6.53 12.68 -8.92
CA GLY A 41 -6.97 11.30 -9.14
C GLY A 41 -7.95 10.77 -8.08
N GLY A 42 -8.25 11.56 -7.03
CA GLY A 42 -9.22 11.22 -6.00
C GLY A 42 -8.64 10.64 -4.72
N ALA A 43 -7.30 10.60 -4.55
CA ALA A 43 -6.69 10.28 -3.27
C ALA A 43 -7.02 11.34 -2.21
N LYS A 44 -7.08 10.94 -0.94
CA LYS A 44 -7.23 11.88 0.18
C LYS A 44 -5.88 12.01 0.88
N ILE A 45 -5.26 13.19 0.82
CA ILE A 45 -3.92 13.43 1.37
C ILE A 45 -3.92 14.71 2.18
N GLY A 46 -3.53 14.59 3.46
CA GLY A 46 -3.46 15.69 4.41
C GLY A 46 -2.33 16.69 4.11
N SER A 47 -2.35 17.82 4.83
CA SER A 47 -1.30 18.85 4.74
C SER A 47 0.07 18.31 5.13
N GLU A 48 1.14 18.96 4.66
CA GLU A 48 2.53 18.68 5.03
C GLU A 48 3.01 17.24 4.75
N SER A 49 2.24 16.44 4.00
CA SER A 49 2.66 15.09 3.62
C SER A 49 3.47 15.12 2.35
N ILE A 50 4.58 14.35 2.35
CA ILE A 50 5.55 14.22 1.27
C ILE A 50 5.44 12.84 0.67
N ILE A 51 5.26 12.76 -0.66
CA ILE A 51 5.13 11.50 -1.38
C ILE A 51 6.18 11.46 -2.48
N MET A 52 7.10 10.53 -2.35
CA MET A 52 8.18 10.32 -3.28
C MET A 52 7.75 9.50 -4.51
N ASP A 53 8.65 8.79 -5.20
CA ASP A 53 8.29 7.93 -6.34
C ASP A 53 7.62 6.64 -5.85
N VAL A 54 6.30 6.66 -5.75
CA VAL A 54 5.48 5.52 -5.29
C VAL A 54 4.86 4.81 -6.48
N ARG A 55 4.87 3.49 -6.47
CA ARG A 55 4.20 2.64 -7.47
C ARG A 55 2.88 2.12 -6.95
N PHE A 56 1.81 2.34 -7.71
CA PHE A 56 0.50 1.80 -7.39
C PHE A 56 0.15 0.65 -8.34
N PHE A 57 -0.43 -0.41 -7.81
CA PHE A 57 -0.96 -1.50 -8.62
C PHE A 57 -2.36 -1.89 -8.18
N ASN A 58 -3.11 -2.62 -9.03
CA ASN A 58 -4.51 -3.00 -8.83
C ASN A 58 -5.50 -1.83 -8.59
N TRP A 59 -5.11 -0.61 -8.83
CA TRP A 59 -5.96 0.57 -8.63
C TRP A 59 -7.15 0.68 -9.61
N HIS A 60 -7.23 -0.20 -10.60
CA HIS A 60 -8.41 -0.37 -11.45
C HIS A 60 -9.65 -0.84 -10.68
N HIS A 61 -9.51 -1.29 -9.43
CA HIS A 61 -10.61 -1.66 -8.54
C HIS A 61 -11.24 -0.42 -7.88
N LEU A 62 -10.51 0.23 -6.97
CA LEU A 62 -11.00 1.38 -6.21
C LEU A 62 -10.49 2.74 -6.75
N GLY A 63 -9.53 2.72 -7.68
CA GLY A 63 -8.80 3.93 -8.07
C GLY A 63 -8.01 4.50 -6.90
N LEU A 64 -7.56 5.74 -7.05
CA LEU A 64 -6.87 6.46 -5.98
C LEU A 64 -7.78 6.83 -4.79
N ARG A 65 -9.10 6.69 -4.92
CA ARG A 65 -10.05 6.85 -3.79
C ARG A 65 -9.82 5.81 -2.69
N GLY A 66 -9.18 4.69 -3.00
CA GLY A 66 -8.75 3.69 -2.03
C GLY A 66 -7.57 4.14 -1.16
N LEU A 67 -6.89 5.25 -1.51
CA LEU A 67 -5.74 5.77 -0.80
C LEU A 67 -6.13 6.95 0.10
N LYS A 68 -5.92 6.79 1.41
CA LYS A 68 -6.06 7.85 2.39
C LYS A 68 -4.75 8.03 3.14
N ILE A 69 -4.22 9.24 3.16
CA ILE A 69 -3.00 9.64 3.84
C ILE A 69 -3.34 10.83 4.73
N GLY A 70 -2.98 10.76 6.00
CA GLY A 70 -3.14 11.83 6.98
C GLY A 70 -2.20 13.01 6.74
N LYS A 71 -2.06 13.85 7.76
CA LYS A 71 -1.14 14.99 7.77
C LYS A 71 0.26 14.55 8.16
N GLN A 72 1.28 15.31 7.72
CA GLN A 72 2.67 15.12 8.14
C GLN A 72 3.20 13.69 7.90
N CYS A 73 2.72 13.03 6.83
CA CYS A 73 3.18 11.71 6.45
C CYS A 73 4.35 11.81 5.48
N PHE A 74 5.22 10.81 5.53
CA PHE A 74 6.28 10.61 4.55
C PHE A 74 6.14 9.24 3.89
N ILE A 75 6.21 9.18 2.57
CA ILE A 75 6.26 7.92 1.81
C ILE A 75 7.49 7.96 0.91
N GLY A 76 8.43 7.07 1.20
CA GLY A 76 9.72 6.96 0.52
C GLY A 76 9.64 6.36 -0.88
N ASP A 77 10.75 6.52 -1.60
CA ASP A 77 10.89 6.07 -2.99
C ASP A 77 10.74 4.56 -3.15
N GLU A 78 10.28 4.17 -4.34
CA GLU A 78 10.10 2.78 -4.75
C GLU A 78 9.12 1.99 -3.86
N THR A 79 8.35 2.67 -2.99
CA THR A 79 7.29 2.04 -2.23
C THR A 79 6.20 1.52 -3.16
N LEU A 80 5.75 0.28 -2.93
CA LEU A 80 4.73 -0.40 -3.71
C LEU A 80 3.42 -0.46 -2.92
N ILE A 81 2.33 0.13 -3.44
CA ILE A 81 1.03 0.14 -2.75
C ILE A 81 -0.02 -0.56 -3.62
N ASP A 82 -0.55 -1.65 -3.09
CA ASP A 82 -1.68 -2.37 -3.66
C ASP A 82 -3.00 -1.67 -3.32
N LEU A 83 -3.71 -1.20 -4.35
CA LEU A 83 -5.03 -0.57 -4.22
C LEU A 83 -6.18 -1.50 -4.67
N TYR A 84 -6.01 -2.80 -4.53
CA TYR A 84 -7.12 -3.74 -4.67
C TYR A 84 -8.18 -3.47 -3.61
N ASN A 85 -7.76 -3.19 -2.37
CA ASN A 85 -8.57 -2.66 -1.28
C ASN A 85 -7.93 -1.37 -0.73
N ARG A 86 -8.52 -0.78 0.32
CA ARG A 86 -8.11 0.50 0.90
C ARG A 86 -6.78 0.41 1.63
N VAL A 87 -5.97 1.46 1.47
CA VAL A 87 -4.79 1.72 2.30
C VAL A 87 -5.01 3.05 3.01
N SER A 88 -4.93 3.04 4.35
CA SER A 88 -5.11 4.21 5.18
C SER A 88 -3.90 4.42 6.08
N LEU A 89 -3.23 5.55 5.89
CA LEU A 89 -2.21 6.07 6.78
C LEU A 89 -2.84 7.20 7.58
N GLU A 90 -2.77 7.15 8.91
CA GLU A 90 -3.18 8.24 9.78
C GLU A 90 -2.10 9.33 9.84
N ASP A 91 -2.20 10.29 10.75
CA ASP A 91 -1.28 11.43 10.82
C ASP A 91 0.13 11.00 11.29
N SER A 92 1.15 11.71 10.82
CA SER A 92 2.55 11.51 11.21
C SER A 92 3.10 10.10 10.97
N VAL A 93 2.62 9.42 9.92
CA VAL A 93 3.10 8.09 9.53
C VAL A 93 4.30 8.23 8.60
N THR A 94 5.34 7.45 8.88
CA THR A 94 6.53 7.33 8.01
C THR A 94 6.56 5.95 7.35
N ILE A 95 6.57 5.91 6.04
CA ILE A 95 6.86 4.74 5.22
C ILE A 95 8.21 4.98 4.55
N SER A 96 9.20 4.17 4.91
CA SER A 96 10.54 4.25 4.30
C SER A 96 10.54 3.70 2.87
N GLN A 97 11.70 3.74 2.22
CA GLN A 97 11.87 3.31 0.83
C GLN A 97 11.60 1.81 0.65
N ARG A 98 11.11 1.43 -0.53
CA ARG A 98 10.91 0.03 -0.96
C ARG A 98 9.97 -0.78 -0.06
N VAL A 99 9.10 -0.13 0.70
CA VAL A 99 8.06 -0.83 1.47
C VAL A 99 6.99 -1.37 0.51
N ILE A 100 6.50 -2.57 0.79
CA ILE A 100 5.41 -3.19 0.02
C ILE A 100 4.18 -3.29 0.91
N ILE A 101 3.07 -2.67 0.50
CA ILE A 101 1.78 -2.76 1.18
C ILE A 101 0.83 -3.54 0.29
N LEU A 102 0.42 -4.73 0.75
CA LEU A 102 -0.49 -5.63 0.05
C LEU A 102 -1.89 -5.56 0.67
N THR A 103 -2.91 -5.52 -0.17
CA THR A 103 -4.32 -5.51 0.28
C THR A 103 -5.11 -6.71 -0.22
N HIS A 104 -4.49 -7.61 -0.99
CA HIS A 104 -5.15 -8.83 -1.47
C HIS A 104 -4.20 -10.03 -1.51
N ILE A 105 -4.79 -11.20 -1.47
CA ILE A 105 -4.14 -12.48 -1.75
C ILE A 105 -4.89 -13.15 -2.89
N ASN A 106 -4.17 -13.56 -3.92
CA ASN A 106 -4.72 -14.29 -5.04
C ASN A 106 -3.69 -15.29 -5.57
N VAL A 107 -4.07 -16.54 -5.73
CA VAL A 107 -3.22 -17.60 -6.29
C VAL A 107 -3.35 -17.74 -7.81
N GLY A 108 -3.95 -16.74 -8.50
CA GLY A 108 -4.05 -16.70 -9.95
C GLY A 108 -5.38 -17.22 -10.52
N TYR A 109 -5.34 -18.11 -11.51
CA TYR A 109 -6.51 -18.55 -12.28
C TYR A 109 -7.57 -19.23 -11.44
N ARG A 110 -8.85 -19.18 -11.93
CA ARG A 110 -10.01 -19.80 -11.25
C ARG A 110 -9.81 -21.26 -10.86
N ASN A 111 -9.13 -22.03 -11.71
CA ASN A 111 -8.90 -23.47 -11.54
C ASN A 111 -7.54 -23.79 -10.93
N HIS A 112 -6.87 -22.82 -10.30
CA HIS A 112 -5.58 -23.07 -9.68
C HIS A 112 -5.71 -24.08 -8.51
N PRO A 113 -4.88 -25.14 -8.43
CA PRO A 113 -5.00 -26.19 -7.42
C PRO A 113 -4.94 -25.69 -5.98
N LEU A 114 -4.20 -24.61 -5.73
CA LEU A 114 -4.08 -24.03 -4.39
C LEU A 114 -5.26 -23.15 -3.98
N ARG A 115 -6.19 -22.83 -4.88
CA ARG A 115 -7.30 -21.92 -4.56
C ARG A 115 -8.22 -22.43 -3.45
N ARG A 116 -8.37 -23.75 -3.31
CA ARG A 116 -9.13 -24.37 -2.22
C ARG A 116 -8.50 -24.12 -0.84
N TYR A 117 -7.16 -24.00 -0.78
CA TYR A 117 -6.43 -23.73 0.46
C TYR A 117 -6.23 -22.23 0.72
N PHE A 118 -6.04 -21.47 -0.37
CA PHE A 118 -5.80 -20.03 -0.35
C PHE A 118 -6.87 -19.31 -1.17
N PRO A 119 -8.11 -19.20 -0.65
CA PRO A 119 -9.16 -18.46 -1.34
C PRO A 119 -8.74 -17.00 -1.48
N SER A 120 -9.17 -16.37 -2.59
CA SER A 120 -8.91 -14.93 -2.78
C SER A 120 -9.53 -14.14 -1.65
N LYS A 121 -8.75 -13.26 -1.04
CA LYS A 121 -9.18 -12.33 0.02
C LYS A 121 -8.63 -10.95 -0.29
N ASP A 122 -9.43 -9.94 -0.02
CA ASP A 122 -9.04 -8.55 -0.06
C ASP A 122 -9.40 -7.90 1.27
N LEU A 123 -8.42 -7.29 1.91
CA LEU A 123 -8.53 -6.71 3.24
C LEU A 123 -7.75 -5.38 3.29
N PRO A 124 -8.33 -4.34 3.91
CA PRO A 124 -7.66 -3.04 4.01
C PRO A 124 -6.43 -3.11 4.91
N VAL A 125 -5.47 -2.24 4.65
CA VAL A 125 -4.33 -2.01 5.55
C VAL A 125 -4.48 -0.65 6.21
N ILE A 126 -4.26 -0.60 7.53
CA ILE A 126 -4.35 0.62 8.33
C ILE A 126 -3.05 0.81 9.11
N ILE A 127 -2.43 1.96 8.96
CA ILE A 127 -1.26 2.34 9.74
C ILE A 127 -1.62 3.55 10.58
N LYS A 128 -1.60 3.36 11.89
CA LYS A 128 -2.06 4.31 12.89
C LYS A 128 -1.04 5.45 13.11
N SER A 129 -1.52 6.54 13.69
CA SER A 129 -0.76 7.77 13.87
C SER A 129 0.60 7.58 14.55
N GLY A 130 1.59 8.34 14.08
CA GLY A 130 2.94 8.35 14.66
C GLY A 130 3.73 7.07 14.44
N SER A 131 3.28 6.15 13.60
CA SER A 131 3.97 4.88 13.36
C SER A 131 4.95 4.98 12.20
N ALA A 132 5.98 4.12 12.23
CA ALA A 132 6.98 4.07 11.18
C ALA A 132 7.17 2.64 10.65
N VAL A 133 7.37 2.52 9.33
CA VAL A 133 7.67 1.27 8.64
C VAL A 133 9.02 1.39 7.98
N GLY A 134 9.97 0.57 8.43
CA GLY A 134 11.34 0.54 7.96
C GLY A 134 11.47 0.02 6.53
N ALA A 135 12.56 0.44 5.86
CA ALA A 135 12.81 0.16 4.45
C ALA A 135 12.75 -1.34 4.10
N GLY A 136 12.22 -1.65 2.92
CA GLY A 136 12.13 -3.02 2.42
C GLY A 136 11.15 -3.92 3.17
N SER A 137 10.33 -3.39 4.07
CA SER A 137 9.33 -4.19 4.80
C SER A 137 8.12 -4.53 3.93
N ILE A 138 7.46 -5.64 4.24
CA ILE A 138 6.26 -6.12 3.58
C ILE A 138 5.11 -6.17 4.60
N ILE A 139 4.02 -5.47 4.29
CA ILE A 139 2.79 -5.48 5.10
C ILE A 139 1.75 -6.32 4.38
N LEU A 140 1.28 -7.39 5.01
CA LEU A 140 0.30 -8.30 4.43
C LEU A 140 -1.13 -7.73 4.51
N PRO A 141 -2.08 -8.28 3.70
CA PRO A 141 -3.47 -7.83 3.71
C PRO A 141 -4.13 -7.94 5.08
N GLY A 142 -4.94 -6.93 5.41
CA GLY A 142 -5.70 -6.90 6.66
C GLY A 142 -4.94 -6.45 7.90
N ILE A 143 -3.69 -6.07 7.75
CA ILE A 143 -2.85 -5.68 8.89
C ILE A 143 -3.21 -4.27 9.39
N VAL A 144 -3.29 -4.17 10.71
CA VAL A 144 -3.33 -2.90 11.43
C VAL A 144 -2.01 -2.73 12.19
N ILE A 145 -1.27 -1.65 11.86
CA ILE A 145 -0.11 -1.23 12.66
C ILE A 145 -0.60 -0.22 13.69
N GLY A 146 -0.42 -0.55 14.96
CA GLY A 146 -0.86 0.25 16.10
C GLY A 146 -0.14 1.60 16.19
N GLU A 147 -0.76 2.53 16.91
CA GLU A 147 -0.27 3.89 17.11
C GLU A 147 1.15 3.91 17.70
N ARG A 148 2.00 4.81 17.20
CA ARG A 148 3.38 5.01 17.66
C ARG A 148 4.21 3.72 17.67
N SER A 149 3.96 2.82 16.74
CA SER A 149 4.68 1.56 16.60
C SER A 149 5.74 1.64 15.50
N MET A 150 6.75 0.81 15.62
CA MET A 150 7.85 0.73 14.65
C MET A 150 7.93 -0.67 14.07
N VAL A 151 7.96 -0.75 12.74
CA VAL A 151 8.33 -1.96 12.00
C VAL A 151 9.78 -1.80 11.54
N GLY A 152 10.66 -2.68 12.00
CA GLY A 152 12.08 -2.67 11.60
C GLY A 152 12.25 -3.00 10.12
N ALA A 153 13.32 -2.49 9.51
CA ALA A 153 13.61 -2.71 8.09
C ALA A 153 13.64 -4.20 7.71
N GLY A 154 13.25 -4.53 6.48
CA GLY A 154 13.23 -5.91 5.96
C GLY A 154 12.23 -6.85 6.63
N SER A 155 11.29 -6.34 7.41
CA SER A 155 10.33 -7.17 8.14
C SER A 155 9.14 -7.59 7.28
N VAL A 156 8.58 -8.78 7.54
CA VAL A 156 7.32 -9.25 6.95
C VAL A 156 6.24 -9.29 8.02
N VAL A 157 5.34 -8.31 8.00
CA VAL A 157 4.28 -8.16 9.00
C VAL A 157 3.09 -9.02 8.61
N THR A 158 2.89 -10.10 9.35
CA THR A 158 1.85 -11.12 9.11
C THR A 158 0.71 -11.07 10.14
N LYS A 159 0.84 -10.26 11.20
CA LYS A 159 -0.14 -10.06 12.26
C LYS A 159 -0.20 -8.60 12.66
N ASN A 160 -1.33 -8.19 13.23
CA ASN A 160 -1.48 -6.82 13.75
C ASN A 160 -0.38 -6.48 14.76
N VAL A 161 0.12 -5.27 14.67
CA VAL A 161 1.13 -4.73 15.58
C VAL A 161 0.42 -3.94 16.67
N PRO A 162 0.62 -4.29 17.97
CA PRO A 162 0.05 -3.52 19.07
C PRO A 162 0.58 -2.07 19.08
N PRO A 163 -0.15 -1.12 19.68
CA PRO A 163 0.36 0.24 19.87
C PRO A 163 1.68 0.28 20.64
N LYS A 164 2.50 1.28 20.38
CA LYS A 164 3.78 1.51 21.06
C LYS A 164 4.67 0.26 21.09
N THR A 165 4.85 -0.38 19.95
CA THR A 165 5.56 -1.66 19.86
C THR A 165 6.57 -1.65 18.72
N LEU A 166 7.78 -2.15 18.98
CA LEU A 166 8.77 -2.47 17.96
C LEU A 166 8.61 -3.92 17.54
N VAL A 167 8.41 -4.15 16.24
CA VAL A 167 8.41 -5.49 15.62
C VAL A 167 9.51 -5.58 14.57
N VAL A 168 10.15 -6.75 14.45
CA VAL A 168 11.24 -6.99 13.47
C VAL A 168 11.21 -8.44 13.00
N GLY A 169 11.67 -8.69 11.79
CA GLY A 169 11.94 -10.03 11.23
C GLY A 169 10.88 -10.51 10.23
N ALA A 170 11.10 -11.71 9.70
CA ALA A 170 10.21 -12.38 8.73
C ALA A 170 9.93 -13.84 9.21
N PRO A 171 8.74 -14.12 9.79
CA PRO A 171 7.67 -13.17 10.11
C PRO A 171 8.05 -12.21 11.25
N ALA A 172 7.50 -10.99 11.24
CA ALA A 172 7.77 -9.96 12.24
C ALA A 172 7.28 -10.41 13.63
N LYS A 173 8.16 -10.28 14.63
CA LYS A 173 7.89 -10.58 16.03
C LYS A 173 8.09 -9.34 16.89
N VAL A 174 7.36 -9.27 17.99
CA VAL A 174 7.53 -8.20 18.97
C VAL A 174 8.91 -8.32 19.61
N ILE A 175 9.67 -7.24 19.58
CA ILE A 175 10.98 -7.11 20.21
C ILE A 175 10.85 -6.45 21.57
N ARG A 176 10.14 -5.31 21.63
CA ARG A 176 9.89 -4.58 22.88
C ARG A 176 8.73 -3.61 22.76
N LYS A 177 8.19 -3.18 23.88
CA LYS A 177 7.31 -2.01 23.96
C LYS A 177 8.13 -0.72 23.90
N LEU A 178 7.53 0.34 23.36
CA LEU A 178 8.07 1.69 23.32
C LEU A 178 7.36 2.52 24.43
N ASN A 179 8.10 3.20 25.21
CA ASN A 179 7.56 4.05 26.31
C ASN A 179 6.96 5.34 25.76
#